data_134d48e3b62a5f78a85a2e3549b64f20
#
_entry.id   134d48e3b62a5f78a85a2e3549b64f20
#
_cell.length_a   1.000
_cell.length_b   1.000
_cell.length_c   1.000
_cell.angle_alpha   90.00
_cell.angle_beta   90.00
_cell.angle_gamma   90.00
#
_symmetry.space_group_name_H-M   'P 1'
#
loop_
_entity.id
_entity.type
_entity.pdbx_description
1 polymer ?
#
loop_
_entity_poly.entity_id
_entity_poly.type
_entity_poly.pdbx_seq_one_letter_code
_entity_poly.pdbx_strand_id
1 'polypeptide(L)'
;MESVSEEVHGGADEDEQAESEEAMLWSIREALERQTLQIGVSACGATAVVDVLKALGVDVAPEEADRCVQTRMRRNESPLPDYLLSRSEAGATHTQLIAGAEEASKGKVIGRFFHLHPRRRVKLVPWLARWIRKGAVPVATMNMQLVVPKGEEVPDAWHHQLIFGVAPTTVFMTNPLDLVSEVEVHQRLCSESVLLIRREDVLQRLTPDCCMSSLSDPRWKALDVEGQVRQMVLEEEQGQGKLTHITIPAAYSSGITLFARLQSELGQELLNTPELPVL
;
A
#
# COMPACT_ATOMS: atom_id res chain seq x y z
N MET A 1 20.17 64.20 25.47
CA MET A 1 19.24 63.12 25.88
C MET A 1 18.41 62.77 24.66
N GLU A 2 18.94 61.86 23.90
CA GLU A 2 18.27 61.34 22.68
C GLU A 2 17.55 60.03 23.08
N SER A 3 16.24 60.03 22.85
CA SER A 3 15.40 58.84 23.01
C SER A 3 15.43 58.03 21.73
N VAL A 4 16.01 56.85 21.79
CA VAL A 4 15.97 55.85 20.70
C VAL A 4 14.64 55.13 20.81
N SER A 5 13.80 55.26 19.79
CA SER A 5 12.57 54.51 19.60
C SER A 5 12.95 53.19 18.93
N GLU A 6 12.78 52.06 19.62
CA GLU A 6 12.83 50.71 19.04
C GLU A 6 11.57 50.47 18.21
N GLU A 7 11.76 50.37 16.90
CA GLU A 7 10.75 49.82 15.97
C GLU A 7 10.70 48.29 16.18
N VAL A 8 9.62 47.86 16.79
CA VAL A 8 9.26 46.41 16.83
C VAL A 8 8.76 46.05 15.43
N HIS A 9 9.58 45.34 14.64
CA HIS A 9 9.12 44.66 13.44
C HIS A 9 8.19 43.52 13.89
N GLY A 10 6.89 43.76 13.76
CA GLY A 10 5.88 42.74 13.80
C GLY A 10 6.08 41.82 12.60
N GLY A 11 6.56 40.59 12.86
CA GLY A 11 6.52 39.54 11.88
C GLY A 11 5.07 39.29 11.50
N ALA A 12 4.80 39.34 10.19
CA ALA A 12 3.56 38.88 9.63
C ALA A 12 3.46 37.37 9.90
N ASP A 13 2.69 36.99 10.91
CA ASP A 13 2.11 35.67 10.99
C ASP A 13 1.19 35.55 9.79
N GLU A 14 1.67 34.83 8.77
CA GLU A 14 0.87 34.40 7.68
C GLU A 14 -0.31 33.63 8.24
N ASP A 15 -1.51 34.15 8.09
CA ASP A 15 -2.76 33.44 8.24
C ASP A 15 -2.73 32.25 7.26
N GLU A 16 -2.18 31.12 7.69
CA GLU A 16 -2.42 29.81 7.13
C GLU A 16 -3.91 29.55 7.36
N GLN A 17 -4.75 30.01 6.44
CA GLN A 17 -6.15 29.63 6.39
C GLN A 17 -6.16 28.11 6.50
N ALA A 18 -6.69 27.60 7.62
CA ALA A 18 -6.82 26.16 7.83
C ALA A 18 -7.64 25.59 6.66
N GLU A 19 -6.93 25.11 5.64
CA GLU A 19 -7.58 24.42 4.53
C GLU A 19 -8.36 23.26 5.14
N SER A 20 -9.65 23.19 4.81
CA SER A 20 -10.50 22.07 5.24
C SER A 20 -9.75 20.75 5.03
N GLU A 21 -9.66 19.91 6.05
CA GLU A 21 -9.01 18.60 5.94
C GLU A 21 -9.92 17.57 5.23
N GLU A 22 -11.06 18.00 4.70
CA GLU A 22 -11.99 17.16 3.96
C GLU A 22 -11.80 17.34 2.45
N ALA A 23 -11.67 16.23 1.74
CA ALA A 23 -11.62 16.19 0.28
C ALA A 23 -12.15 14.85 -0.23
N MET A 24 -12.97 14.88 -1.29
CA MET A 24 -13.62 13.69 -1.85
C MET A 24 -13.47 13.66 -3.36
N LEU A 25 -13.08 12.48 -3.92
CA LEU A 25 -13.20 12.17 -5.35
C LEU A 25 -14.63 11.75 -5.69
N TRP A 26 -15.24 10.95 -4.80
CA TRP A 26 -16.58 10.43 -4.89
C TRP A 26 -17.30 10.62 -3.56
N SER A 27 -18.56 10.92 -3.58
CA SER A 27 -19.41 10.73 -2.40
C SER A 27 -19.45 9.26 -2.01
N ILE A 28 -19.83 8.93 -0.78
CA ILE A 28 -19.99 7.53 -0.33
C ILE A 28 -20.94 6.77 -1.25
N ARG A 29 -22.03 7.41 -1.68
CA ARG A 29 -22.99 6.81 -2.60
C ARG A 29 -22.36 6.50 -3.96
N GLU A 30 -21.62 7.44 -4.53
CA GLU A 30 -20.91 7.22 -5.79
C GLU A 30 -19.84 6.15 -5.66
N ALA A 31 -19.13 6.08 -4.53
CA ALA A 31 -18.14 5.03 -4.28
C ALA A 31 -18.80 3.64 -4.24
N LEU A 32 -19.97 3.50 -3.60
CA LEU A 32 -20.76 2.25 -3.61
C LEU A 32 -21.17 1.82 -5.03
N GLU A 33 -21.54 2.79 -5.88
CA GLU A 33 -22.00 2.52 -7.24
C GLU A 33 -20.85 2.29 -8.22
N ARG A 34 -19.69 2.94 -8.01
CA ARG A 34 -18.56 2.99 -8.97
C ARG A 34 -17.42 2.04 -8.65
N GLN A 35 -17.23 1.68 -7.36
CA GLN A 35 -16.12 0.79 -7.00
C GLN A 35 -16.18 -0.52 -7.78
N THR A 36 -15.00 -1.02 -8.13
CA THR A 36 -14.89 -2.34 -8.72
C THR A 36 -14.72 -3.37 -7.60
N LEU A 37 -15.56 -4.39 -7.56
CA LEU A 37 -15.32 -5.54 -6.71
C LEU A 37 -14.06 -6.26 -7.20
N GLN A 38 -13.32 -6.87 -6.28
CA GLN A 38 -12.05 -7.52 -6.62
C GLN A 38 -12.21 -8.51 -7.78
N ILE A 39 -11.52 -8.23 -8.89
CA ILE A 39 -11.70 -8.90 -10.19
C ILE A 39 -11.08 -10.31 -10.23
N GLY A 40 -10.25 -10.67 -9.25
CA GLY A 40 -9.62 -11.98 -9.20
C GLY A 40 -8.78 -12.20 -7.95
N VAL A 41 -8.29 -13.42 -7.79
CA VAL A 41 -7.39 -13.79 -6.69
C VAL A 41 -6.08 -12.99 -6.83
N SER A 42 -5.62 -12.38 -5.74
CA SER A 42 -4.43 -11.50 -5.71
C SER A 42 -4.51 -10.24 -6.59
N ALA A 43 -5.67 -9.93 -7.19
CA ALA A 43 -5.85 -8.84 -8.16
C ALA A 43 -6.27 -7.49 -7.54
N CYS A 44 -6.02 -7.27 -6.24
CA CYS A 44 -6.35 -5.99 -5.60
C CYS A 44 -5.67 -4.79 -6.29
N GLY A 45 -4.44 -4.96 -6.78
CA GLY A 45 -3.72 -3.94 -7.52
C GLY A 45 -4.40 -3.61 -8.87
N ALA A 46 -4.74 -4.62 -9.66
CA ALA A 46 -5.47 -4.42 -10.91
C ALA A 46 -6.86 -3.82 -10.68
N THR A 47 -7.56 -4.24 -9.61
CA THR A 47 -8.84 -3.67 -9.20
C THR A 47 -8.70 -2.17 -8.87
N ALA A 48 -7.67 -1.81 -8.10
CA ALA A 48 -7.39 -0.41 -7.78
C ALA A 48 -7.08 0.41 -9.05
N VAL A 49 -6.35 -0.14 -10.02
CA VAL A 49 -6.08 0.52 -11.31
C VAL A 49 -7.36 0.76 -12.10
N VAL A 50 -8.30 -0.20 -12.13
CA VAL A 50 -9.62 0.03 -12.77
C VAL A 50 -10.34 1.22 -12.12
N ASP A 51 -10.37 1.29 -10.81
CA ASP A 51 -11.03 2.39 -10.09
C ASP A 51 -10.30 3.73 -10.31
N VAL A 52 -8.97 3.74 -10.38
CA VAL A 52 -8.17 4.93 -10.76
C VAL A 52 -8.56 5.43 -12.14
N LEU A 53 -8.62 4.54 -13.13
CA LEU A 53 -8.95 4.91 -14.50
C LEU A 53 -10.37 5.45 -14.61
N LYS A 54 -11.34 4.83 -13.92
CA LYS A 54 -12.71 5.36 -13.78
C LYS A 54 -12.74 6.75 -13.18
N ALA A 55 -12.00 6.98 -12.07
CA ALA A 55 -11.95 8.27 -11.39
C ALA A 55 -11.33 9.37 -12.29
N LEU A 56 -10.36 9.00 -13.13
CA LEU A 56 -9.75 9.90 -14.11
C LEU A 56 -10.54 10.00 -15.42
N GLY A 57 -11.72 9.36 -15.53
CA GLY A 57 -12.57 9.39 -16.73
C GLY A 57 -11.94 8.69 -17.94
N VAL A 58 -11.23 7.60 -17.70
CA VAL A 58 -10.68 6.70 -18.72
C VAL A 58 -11.41 5.36 -18.60
N ASP A 59 -12.16 5.01 -19.64
CA ASP A 59 -12.91 3.74 -19.66
C ASP A 59 -12.01 2.62 -20.17
N VAL A 60 -11.84 1.58 -19.33
CA VAL A 60 -11.01 0.40 -19.61
C VAL A 60 -11.69 -0.83 -19.03
N ALA A 61 -11.72 -1.92 -19.79
CA ALA A 61 -12.25 -3.17 -19.30
C ALA A 61 -11.38 -3.74 -18.16
N PRO A 62 -11.97 -4.34 -17.10
CA PRO A 62 -11.22 -4.91 -15.98
C PRO A 62 -10.16 -5.93 -16.42
N GLU A 63 -10.45 -6.75 -17.42
CA GLU A 63 -9.54 -7.77 -17.96
C GLU A 63 -8.32 -7.14 -18.63
N GLU A 64 -8.50 -6.00 -19.28
CA GLU A 64 -7.40 -5.24 -19.88
C GLU A 64 -6.51 -4.62 -18.81
N ALA A 65 -7.07 -4.06 -17.76
CA ALA A 65 -6.32 -3.52 -16.62
C ALA A 65 -5.50 -4.63 -15.92
N ASP A 66 -6.09 -5.81 -15.69
CA ASP A 66 -5.39 -6.96 -15.08
C ASP A 66 -4.24 -7.44 -15.94
N ARG A 67 -4.46 -7.53 -17.25
CA ARG A 67 -3.41 -7.89 -18.22
C ARG A 67 -2.24 -6.90 -18.19
N CYS A 68 -2.52 -5.60 -18.12
CA CYS A 68 -1.49 -4.56 -18.10
C CYS A 68 -0.75 -4.51 -16.76
N VAL A 69 -1.43 -4.73 -15.62
CA VAL A 69 -0.82 -4.77 -14.30
C VAL A 69 0.05 -6.00 -14.08
N GLN A 70 -0.19 -7.08 -14.82
CA GLN A 70 0.56 -8.34 -14.76
C GLN A 70 0.55 -8.94 -13.34
N THR A 71 -0.65 -9.10 -12.76
CA THR A 71 -0.87 -9.69 -11.44
C THR A 71 -0.20 -11.05 -11.31
N ARG A 72 0.65 -11.24 -10.31
CA ARG A 72 1.30 -12.53 -10.03
C ARG A 72 0.42 -13.38 -9.13
N MET A 73 0.24 -14.65 -9.51
CA MET A 73 -0.60 -15.58 -8.77
C MET A 73 0.18 -16.30 -7.67
N ARG A 74 -0.52 -16.67 -6.59
CA ARG A 74 0.01 -17.52 -5.53
C ARG A 74 0.09 -18.97 -6.02
N ARG A 75 1.13 -19.70 -5.60
CA ARG A 75 1.31 -21.14 -5.85
C ARG A 75 1.01 -21.91 -4.57
N ASN A 76 -0.26 -21.99 -4.19
CA ASN A 76 -0.69 -22.54 -2.90
C ASN A 76 -0.38 -24.03 -2.72
N GLU A 77 -0.33 -24.81 -3.81
CA GLU A 77 -0.08 -26.26 -3.80
C GLU A 77 1.41 -26.62 -3.96
N SER A 78 2.29 -25.63 -4.03
CA SER A 78 3.72 -25.87 -4.22
C SER A 78 4.41 -26.30 -2.91
N PRO A 79 5.57 -27.00 -3.00
CA PRO A 79 6.45 -27.22 -1.86
C PRO A 79 6.83 -25.90 -1.16
N LEU A 80 7.21 -25.97 0.10
CA LEU A 80 7.41 -24.82 0.96
C LEU A 80 8.29 -23.70 0.35
N PRO A 81 9.47 -23.94 -0.24
CA PRO A 81 10.29 -22.87 -0.80
C PRO A 81 9.60 -22.10 -1.93
N ASP A 82 8.96 -22.82 -2.86
CA ASP A 82 8.23 -22.22 -3.97
C ASP A 82 6.96 -21.50 -3.52
N TYR A 83 6.27 -22.05 -2.51
CA TYR A 83 5.16 -21.38 -1.87
C TYR A 83 5.58 -20.04 -1.26
N LEU A 84 6.65 -20.03 -0.44
CA LEU A 84 7.15 -18.82 0.21
C LEU A 84 7.58 -17.77 -0.82
N LEU A 85 8.31 -18.17 -1.89
CA LEU A 85 8.65 -17.26 -2.99
C LEU A 85 7.39 -16.69 -3.65
N SER A 86 6.42 -17.53 -3.95
CA SER A 86 5.17 -17.06 -4.58
C SER A 86 4.39 -16.13 -3.65
N ARG A 87 4.41 -16.35 -2.35
CA ARG A 87 3.77 -15.47 -1.36
C ARG A 87 4.46 -14.11 -1.25
N SER A 88 5.78 -14.11 -1.30
CA SER A 88 6.60 -12.89 -1.30
C SER A 88 6.27 -11.96 -2.49
N GLU A 89 5.88 -12.53 -3.63
CA GLU A 89 5.73 -11.83 -4.91
C GLU A 89 4.27 -11.71 -5.42
N ALA A 90 3.32 -12.45 -4.81
CA ALA A 90 1.93 -12.50 -5.30
C ALA A 90 1.25 -11.14 -5.31
N GLY A 91 0.44 -10.87 -6.34
CA GLY A 91 -0.21 -9.59 -6.57
C GLY A 91 0.62 -8.67 -7.49
N ALA A 92 0.65 -7.40 -7.22
CA ALA A 92 1.37 -6.40 -8.02
C ALA A 92 2.09 -5.38 -7.12
N THR A 93 3.28 -4.95 -7.49
CA THR A 93 4.02 -3.88 -6.84
C THR A 93 3.52 -2.50 -7.31
N HIS A 94 3.86 -1.43 -6.59
CA HIS A 94 3.52 -0.06 -7.01
C HIS A 94 4.07 0.28 -8.41
N THR A 95 5.24 -0.25 -8.79
CA THR A 95 5.81 -0.06 -10.13
C THR A 95 4.96 -0.73 -11.21
N GLN A 96 4.41 -1.91 -10.92
CA GLN A 96 3.49 -2.60 -11.83
C GLN A 96 2.13 -1.89 -11.91
N LEU A 97 1.63 -1.32 -10.80
CA LEU A 97 0.42 -0.50 -10.81
C LEU A 97 0.58 0.71 -11.72
N ILE A 98 1.69 1.44 -11.59
CA ILE A 98 1.99 2.61 -12.40
C ILE A 98 2.10 2.22 -13.88
N ALA A 99 2.96 1.26 -14.21
CA ALA A 99 3.15 0.79 -15.58
C ALA A 99 1.83 0.26 -16.18
N GLY A 100 1.06 -0.51 -15.40
CA GLY A 100 -0.23 -1.04 -15.83
C GLY A 100 -1.28 0.05 -16.11
N ALA A 101 -1.34 1.07 -15.26
CA ALA A 101 -2.24 2.22 -15.48
C ALA A 101 -1.83 3.04 -16.71
N GLU A 102 -0.53 3.26 -16.90
CA GLU A 102 0.01 3.95 -18.08
C GLU A 102 -0.31 3.18 -19.38
N GLU A 103 -0.04 1.86 -19.40
CA GLU A 103 -0.32 0.99 -20.55
C GLU A 103 -1.82 0.92 -20.84
N ALA A 104 -2.66 0.60 -19.87
CA ALA A 104 -4.11 0.46 -20.03
C ALA A 104 -4.77 1.77 -20.45
N SER A 105 -4.25 2.93 -20.01
CA SER A 105 -4.72 4.24 -20.44
C SER A 105 -4.14 4.71 -21.78
N LYS A 106 -3.26 3.96 -22.41
CA LYS A 106 -2.52 4.35 -23.62
C LYS A 106 -1.73 5.64 -23.43
N GLY A 107 -1.04 5.75 -22.30
CA GLY A 107 -0.22 6.91 -21.93
C GLY A 107 -0.98 8.16 -21.52
N LYS A 108 -2.29 8.06 -21.23
CA LYS A 108 -3.08 9.23 -20.78
C LYS A 108 -2.96 9.50 -19.28
N VAL A 109 -2.62 8.49 -18.50
CA VAL A 109 -2.48 8.52 -17.04
C VAL A 109 -1.03 8.28 -16.68
N ILE A 110 -0.57 8.96 -15.67
CA ILE A 110 0.73 8.74 -15.03
C ILE A 110 0.55 8.46 -13.56
N GLY A 111 1.52 7.78 -12.96
CA GLY A 111 1.55 7.53 -11.53
C GLY A 111 2.88 7.90 -10.90
N ARG A 112 2.86 8.24 -9.62
CA ARG A 112 4.04 8.44 -8.81
C ARG A 112 3.83 7.85 -7.43
N PHE A 113 4.79 7.06 -6.97
CA PHE A 113 4.77 6.45 -5.65
C PHE A 113 5.54 7.31 -4.65
N PHE A 114 4.96 7.45 -3.46
CA PHE A 114 5.56 8.10 -2.29
C PHE A 114 5.73 7.08 -1.19
N HIS A 115 6.96 6.80 -0.82
CA HIS A 115 7.28 5.89 0.27
C HIS A 115 6.83 6.45 1.61
N LEU A 116 6.29 5.58 2.49
CA LEU A 116 5.99 5.92 3.88
C LEU A 116 6.81 5.11 4.89
N HIS A 117 7.55 4.11 4.42
CA HIS A 117 8.59 3.43 5.19
C HIS A 117 9.98 3.66 4.54
N PRO A 118 11.06 3.97 5.30
CA PRO A 118 11.03 4.34 6.72
C PRO A 118 10.13 5.55 6.97
N ARG A 119 9.69 5.74 8.22
CA ARG A 119 8.69 6.74 8.57
C ARG A 119 9.01 8.13 8.01
N ARG A 120 8.02 8.78 7.40
CA ARG A 120 8.15 10.07 6.73
C ARG A 120 7.53 11.20 7.54
N ARG A 121 8.07 12.41 7.36
CA ARG A 121 7.51 13.64 7.93
C ARG A 121 6.34 14.11 7.05
N VAL A 122 5.15 13.63 7.33
CA VAL A 122 3.92 13.99 6.62
C VAL A 122 2.72 13.94 7.57
N LYS A 123 1.81 14.91 7.45
CA LYS A 123 0.45 14.85 8.00
C LYS A 123 -0.40 14.20 6.91
N LEU A 124 -0.80 12.93 7.09
CA LEU A 124 -1.34 12.11 6.01
C LEU A 124 -2.64 12.69 5.44
N VAL A 125 -3.63 13.00 6.28
CA VAL A 125 -4.93 13.51 5.84
C VAL A 125 -4.79 14.88 5.14
N PRO A 126 -4.12 15.90 5.68
CA PRO A 126 -3.90 17.17 4.97
C PRO A 126 -3.18 17.02 3.64
N TRP A 127 -2.16 16.12 3.60
CA TRP A 127 -1.42 15.84 2.38
C TRP A 127 -2.30 15.18 1.31
N LEU A 128 -3.10 14.17 1.68
CA LEU A 128 -4.05 13.54 0.78
C LEU A 128 -5.14 14.52 0.32
N ALA A 129 -5.71 15.30 1.24
CA ALA A 129 -6.73 16.29 0.91
C ALA A 129 -6.25 17.29 -0.15
N ARG A 130 -5.02 17.79 -0.01
CA ARG A 130 -4.39 18.69 -0.99
C ARG A 130 -4.34 18.05 -2.39
N TRP A 131 -3.90 16.80 -2.49
CA TRP A 131 -3.79 16.10 -3.78
C TRP A 131 -5.14 15.75 -4.37
N ILE A 132 -6.09 15.28 -3.55
CA ILE A 132 -7.46 14.96 -3.98
C ILE A 132 -8.16 16.21 -4.54
N ARG A 133 -8.06 17.36 -3.88
CA ARG A 133 -8.65 18.63 -4.37
C ARG A 133 -8.09 19.06 -5.72
N LYS A 134 -6.85 18.74 -6.00
CA LYS A 134 -6.23 18.98 -7.31
C LYS A 134 -6.66 17.97 -8.38
N GLY A 135 -7.36 16.90 -7.99
CA GLY A 135 -7.83 15.85 -8.89
C GLY A 135 -6.87 14.66 -9.02
N ALA A 136 -5.89 14.53 -8.13
CA ALA A 136 -5.09 13.30 -8.04
C ALA A 136 -5.90 12.16 -7.42
N VAL A 137 -5.65 10.95 -7.87
CA VAL A 137 -6.30 9.73 -7.39
C VAL A 137 -5.29 8.90 -6.61
N PRO A 138 -5.39 8.85 -5.27
CA PRO A 138 -4.46 8.10 -4.43
C PRO A 138 -4.85 6.63 -4.31
N VAL A 139 -3.83 5.74 -4.36
CA VAL A 139 -3.93 4.32 -4.04
C VAL A 139 -2.97 4.01 -2.90
N ALA A 140 -3.50 3.50 -1.80
CA ALA A 140 -2.72 3.02 -0.66
C ALA A 140 -2.20 1.61 -0.92
N THR A 141 -0.90 1.39 -0.65
CA THR A 141 -0.28 0.06 -0.56
C THR A 141 0.03 -0.22 0.90
N MET A 142 -0.74 -1.07 1.54
CA MET A 142 -0.76 -1.27 2.99
C MET A 142 -0.46 -2.71 3.39
N ASN A 143 0.26 -2.87 4.50
CA ASN A 143 0.38 -4.16 5.17
C ASN A 143 -0.82 -4.38 6.10
N MET A 144 -1.77 -5.20 5.69
CA MET A 144 -2.97 -5.50 6.46
C MET A 144 -2.71 -6.39 7.68
N GLN A 145 -1.51 -6.94 7.81
CA GLN A 145 -1.09 -7.75 8.97
C GLN A 145 -0.71 -6.88 10.18
N LEU A 146 -0.68 -5.56 10.02
CA LEU A 146 -0.54 -4.60 11.10
C LEU A 146 -1.91 -4.11 11.58
N VAL A 147 -1.99 -3.79 12.87
CA VAL A 147 -3.21 -3.22 13.48
C VAL A 147 -4.42 -4.17 13.32
N VAL A 148 -4.21 -5.43 13.64
CA VAL A 148 -5.29 -6.43 13.65
C VAL A 148 -6.10 -6.26 14.94
N PRO A 149 -7.43 -6.14 14.88
CA PRO A 149 -8.26 -6.07 16.07
C PRO A 149 -8.07 -7.27 16.99
N LYS A 150 -8.17 -7.03 18.30
CA LYS A 150 -7.96 -8.11 19.28
C LYS A 150 -8.99 -9.23 19.10
N GLY A 151 -8.52 -10.43 18.86
CA GLY A 151 -9.36 -11.62 18.68
C GLY A 151 -9.71 -11.91 17.22
N GLU A 152 -9.27 -11.09 16.30
CA GLU A 152 -9.36 -11.37 14.87
C GLU A 152 -8.10 -12.11 14.37
N GLU A 153 -8.27 -12.84 13.29
CA GLU A 153 -7.20 -13.56 12.62
C GLU A 153 -6.31 -12.59 11.85
N VAL A 154 -4.98 -12.78 11.89
CA VAL A 154 -4.06 -11.95 11.11
C VAL A 154 -4.38 -12.12 9.63
N PRO A 155 -4.71 -11.04 8.90
CA PRO A 155 -4.98 -11.10 7.47
C PRO A 155 -3.81 -11.67 6.69
N ASP A 156 -4.12 -12.28 5.56
CA ASP A 156 -3.15 -13.08 4.81
C ASP A 156 -2.36 -12.28 3.77
N ALA A 157 -2.41 -10.95 3.76
CA ALA A 157 -1.79 -10.20 2.68
C ALA A 157 -1.54 -8.72 2.95
N TRP A 158 -0.76 -8.15 2.05
CA TRP A 158 -0.77 -6.74 1.70
C TRP A 158 -1.98 -6.43 0.81
N HIS A 159 -2.41 -5.18 0.82
CA HIS A 159 -3.58 -4.77 0.04
C HIS A 159 -3.39 -3.41 -0.64
N HIS A 160 -3.96 -3.29 -1.85
CA HIS A 160 -4.06 -2.03 -2.57
C HIS A 160 -5.50 -1.54 -2.52
N GLN A 161 -5.70 -0.31 -2.06
CA GLN A 161 -7.04 0.32 -2.00
C GLN A 161 -6.99 1.74 -2.55
N LEU A 162 -7.93 2.08 -3.43
CA LEU A 162 -8.11 3.46 -3.84
C LEU A 162 -8.69 4.26 -2.67
N ILE A 163 -8.11 5.40 -2.38
CA ILE A 163 -8.64 6.38 -1.42
C ILE A 163 -9.54 7.33 -2.19
N PHE A 164 -10.85 7.25 -1.96
CA PHE A 164 -11.81 8.12 -2.63
C PHE A 164 -12.14 9.39 -1.85
N GLY A 165 -11.65 9.49 -0.62
CA GLY A 165 -11.82 10.69 0.18
C GLY A 165 -11.08 10.62 1.52
N VAL A 166 -11.01 11.78 2.16
CA VAL A 166 -10.51 11.97 3.51
C VAL A 166 -11.35 12.97 4.27
N ALA A 167 -11.44 12.79 5.59
CA ALA A 167 -11.98 13.75 6.58
C ALA A 167 -10.97 13.87 7.72
N PRO A 168 -11.09 14.79 8.67
CA PRO A 168 -10.02 15.14 9.63
C PRO A 168 -9.34 13.97 10.36
N THR A 169 -10.06 12.87 10.57
CA THR A 169 -9.55 11.68 11.28
C THR A 169 -9.83 10.38 10.53
N THR A 170 -10.36 10.45 9.30
CA THR A 170 -10.89 9.30 8.58
C THR A 170 -10.39 9.29 7.14
N VAL A 171 -10.04 8.11 6.66
CA VAL A 171 -9.71 7.82 5.26
C VAL A 171 -10.76 6.90 4.68
N PHE A 172 -11.30 7.26 3.52
CA PHE A 172 -12.37 6.53 2.83
C PHE A 172 -11.76 5.74 1.67
N MET A 173 -11.95 4.43 1.65
CA MET A 173 -11.31 3.52 0.68
C MET A 173 -12.31 2.60 -0.01
N THR A 174 -11.94 2.10 -1.19
CA THR A 174 -12.70 1.07 -1.95
C THR A 174 -12.05 -0.30 -1.81
N ASN A 175 -12.79 -1.34 -2.17
CA ASN A 175 -12.35 -2.75 -2.28
C ASN A 175 -11.73 -3.36 -0.99
N PRO A 176 -12.52 -3.55 0.07
CA PRO A 176 -13.92 -3.17 0.21
C PRO A 176 -14.08 -1.68 0.52
N LEU A 177 -15.33 -1.19 0.40
CA LEU A 177 -15.63 0.15 0.89
C LEU A 177 -15.47 0.17 2.41
N ASP A 178 -14.56 1.00 2.89
CA ASP A 178 -14.18 1.07 4.29
C ASP A 178 -13.90 2.52 4.71
N LEU A 179 -14.20 2.81 5.97
CA LEU A 179 -13.96 4.09 6.63
C LEU A 179 -13.02 3.85 7.81
N VAL A 180 -11.75 4.10 7.61
CA VAL A 180 -10.70 3.73 8.56
C VAL A 180 -10.10 4.97 9.19
N SER A 181 -9.71 4.88 10.45
CA SER A 181 -9.04 5.99 11.13
C SER A 181 -7.68 6.31 10.46
N GLU A 182 -7.33 7.62 10.40
CA GLU A 182 -6.02 8.05 9.88
C GLU A 182 -4.86 7.31 10.58
N VAL A 183 -4.97 7.13 11.90
CA VAL A 183 -3.93 6.48 12.71
C VAL A 183 -3.69 5.05 12.25
N GLU A 184 -4.74 4.30 12.02
CA GLU A 184 -4.67 2.90 11.57
C GLU A 184 -4.11 2.80 10.15
N VAL A 185 -4.60 3.62 9.22
CA VAL A 185 -4.10 3.68 7.85
C VAL A 185 -2.61 4.05 7.84
N HIS A 186 -2.22 5.06 8.63
CA HIS A 186 -0.83 5.49 8.72
C HIS A 186 0.09 4.38 9.28
N GLN A 187 -0.36 3.61 10.27
CA GLN A 187 0.41 2.47 10.80
C GLN A 187 0.59 1.39 9.73
N ARG A 188 -0.47 1.03 8.98
CA ARG A 188 -0.41 0.07 7.88
C ARG A 188 0.48 0.53 6.72
N LEU A 189 0.57 1.84 6.50
CA LEU A 189 1.41 2.48 5.48
C LEU A 189 2.88 2.64 5.90
N CYS A 190 3.22 2.47 7.17
CA CYS A 190 4.60 2.59 7.68
C CYS A 190 5.27 1.23 7.92
N SER A 191 4.84 0.19 7.23
CA SER A 191 5.36 -1.17 7.36
C SER A 191 6.67 -1.36 6.61
N GLU A 192 7.56 -2.15 7.20
CA GLU A 192 8.66 -2.78 6.45
C GLU A 192 8.12 -3.70 5.36
N SER A 193 8.94 -3.99 4.36
CA SER A 193 8.61 -4.90 3.24
C SER A 193 8.71 -6.37 3.67
N VAL A 194 7.84 -6.77 4.59
CA VAL A 194 7.77 -8.13 5.15
C VAL A 194 6.35 -8.69 5.11
N LEU A 195 6.23 -9.99 5.18
CA LEU A 195 4.97 -10.73 5.20
C LEU A 195 5.03 -11.83 6.26
N LEU A 196 3.98 -11.96 7.07
CA LEU A 196 3.80 -13.06 8.02
C LEU A 196 3.15 -14.23 7.31
N ILE A 197 3.72 -15.43 7.49
CA ILE A 197 3.17 -16.69 6.98
C ILE A 197 2.78 -17.56 8.18
N ARG A 198 1.55 -18.05 8.17
CA ARG A 198 0.98 -18.85 9.26
C ARG A 198 1.71 -20.18 9.42
N ARG A 199 1.76 -20.66 10.67
CA ARG A 199 2.34 -21.94 11.03
C ARG A 199 1.77 -23.10 10.21
N GLU A 200 0.46 -23.17 10.09
CA GLU A 200 -0.23 -24.24 9.37
C GLU A 200 0.21 -24.28 7.90
N ASP A 201 0.34 -23.13 7.28
CA ASP A 201 0.78 -22.99 5.88
C ASP A 201 2.22 -23.49 5.67
N VAL A 202 3.09 -23.26 6.65
CA VAL A 202 4.49 -23.72 6.63
C VAL A 202 4.56 -25.21 6.82
N LEU A 203 3.96 -25.74 7.89
CA LEU A 203 4.05 -27.14 8.26
C LEU A 203 3.38 -28.06 7.24
N GLN A 204 2.24 -27.67 6.68
CA GLN A 204 1.53 -28.44 5.64
C GLN A 204 2.37 -28.67 4.36
N ARG A 205 3.29 -27.74 4.04
CA ARG A 205 4.09 -27.77 2.82
C ARG A 205 5.52 -28.24 3.02
N LEU A 206 5.86 -28.57 4.26
CA LEU A 206 7.18 -29.09 4.59
C LEU A 206 7.26 -30.57 4.19
N THR A 207 8.27 -30.89 3.39
CA THR A 207 8.57 -32.27 2.99
C THR A 207 9.94 -32.66 3.53
N PRO A 208 10.24 -33.98 3.74
CA PRO A 208 11.56 -34.45 4.21
C PRO A 208 12.71 -33.97 3.33
N ASP A 209 12.49 -33.82 2.05
CA ASP A 209 13.47 -33.37 1.06
C ASP A 209 13.44 -31.85 0.81
N CYS A 210 12.79 -31.09 1.70
CA CYS A 210 12.65 -29.63 1.55
C CYS A 210 14.03 -28.96 1.58
N CYS A 211 14.42 -28.38 0.44
CA CYS A 211 15.66 -27.63 0.29
C CYS A 211 15.37 -26.12 0.18
N MET A 212 15.82 -25.35 1.18
CA MET A 212 15.64 -23.90 1.25
C MET A 212 16.68 -23.10 0.43
N SER A 213 17.57 -23.79 -0.32
CA SER A 213 18.66 -23.14 -1.07
C SER A 213 18.19 -22.17 -2.17
N SER A 214 16.95 -22.33 -2.68
CA SER A 214 16.34 -21.39 -3.60
C SER A 214 16.05 -20.03 -2.97
N LEU A 215 15.96 -19.95 -1.64
CA LEU A 215 15.74 -18.70 -0.89
C LEU A 215 17.09 -18.00 -0.57
N SER A 216 17.94 -17.83 -1.58
CA SER A 216 19.31 -17.35 -1.42
C SER A 216 19.48 -15.81 -1.46
N ASP A 217 18.44 -15.07 -1.81
CA ASP A 217 18.44 -13.59 -1.82
C ASP A 217 18.85 -13.05 -0.43
N PRO A 218 19.68 -11.99 -0.35
CA PRO A 218 20.13 -11.42 0.92
C PRO A 218 19.01 -11.06 1.91
N ARG A 219 17.84 -10.66 1.42
CA ARG A 219 16.68 -10.32 2.28
C ARG A 219 16.15 -11.54 3.05
N TRP A 220 16.15 -12.74 2.41
CA TRP A 220 15.73 -13.99 3.05
C TRP A 220 16.69 -14.40 4.16
N LYS A 221 18.01 -14.21 3.91
CA LYS A 221 19.07 -14.47 4.91
C LYS A 221 19.03 -13.44 6.05
N ALA A 222 18.79 -12.17 5.76
CA ALA A 222 18.69 -11.11 6.78
C ALA A 222 17.55 -11.37 7.77
N LEU A 223 16.45 -11.97 7.32
CA LEU A 223 15.32 -12.37 8.18
C LEU A 223 15.48 -13.77 8.78
N ASP A 224 16.58 -14.47 8.47
CA ASP A 224 16.82 -15.86 8.93
C ASP A 224 15.60 -16.77 8.72
N VAL A 225 15.00 -16.72 7.53
CA VAL A 225 13.77 -17.48 7.23
C VAL A 225 13.96 -18.98 7.45
N GLU A 226 15.12 -19.53 7.07
CA GLU A 226 15.43 -20.94 7.29
C GLU A 226 15.50 -21.28 8.79
N GLY A 227 16.10 -20.43 9.62
CA GLY A 227 16.14 -20.59 11.07
C GLY A 227 14.75 -20.54 11.69
N GLN A 228 13.89 -19.61 11.23
CA GLN A 228 12.49 -19.52 11.69
C GLN A 228 11.70 -20.81 11.37
N VAL A 229 11.83 -21.36 10.14
CA VAL A 229 11.18 -22.61 9.74
C VAL A 229 11.69 -23.77 10.61
N ARG A 230 13.01 -23.88 10.79
CA ARG A 230 13.63 -24.92 11.63
C ARG A 230 13.14 -24.85 13.08
N GLN A 231 13.07 -23.65 13.64
CA GLN A 231 12.53 -23.42 14.99
C GLN A 231 11.07 -23.86 15.10
N MET A 232 10.24 -23.53 14.11
CA MET A 232 8.83 -23.90 14.06
C MET A 232 8.64 -25.42 14.03
N VAL A 233 9.48 -26.15 13.27
CA VAL A 233 9.47 -27.61 13.21
C VAL A 233 9.84 -28.22 14.56
N LEU A 234 10.90 -27.75 15.21
CA LEU A 234 11.32 -28.18 16.52
C LEU A 234 10.22 -28.00 17.58
N GLU A 235 9.52 -26.88 17.55
CA GLU A 235 8.40 -26.62 18.45
C GLU A 235 7.22 -27.52 18.18
N GLU A 236 6.95 -27.91 16.92
CA GLU A 236 5.92 -28.88 16.57
C GLU A 236 6.23 -30.23 17.14
N GLU A 237 7.46 -30.73 16.96
CA GLU A 237 7.92 -32.03 17.50
C GLU A 237 7.84 -32.09 19.04
N GLN A 238 8.02 -30.94 19.71
CA GLN A 238 7.93 -30.80 21.15
C GLN A 238 6.51 -30.53 21.67
N GLY A 239 5.53 -30.39 20.80
CA GLY A 239 4.15 -30.05 21.16
C GLY A 239 3.99 -28.65 21.78
N GLN A 240 4.90 -27.68 21.47
CA GLN A 240 4.90 -26.38 22.11
C GLN A 240 4.10 -25.30 21.32
N GLY A 241 4.20 -25.27 20.02
CA GLY A 241 3.43 -24.38 19.13
C GLY A 241 3.49 -22.87 19.45
N LYS A 242 4.61 -22.34 19.94
CA LYS A 242 4.76 -20.95 20.35
C LYS A 242 4.87 -19.99 19.17
N LEU A 243 5.63 -20.39 18.15
CA LEU A 243 5.81 -19.60 16.93
C LEU A 243 4.61 -19.80 16.01
N THR A 244 3.72 -18.82 15.98
CA THR A 244 2.48 -18.85 15.18
C THR A 244 2.67 -18.46 13.73
N HIS A 245 3.70 -17.66 13.44
CA HIS A 245 4.02 -17.19 12.10
C HIS A 245 5.53 -17.14 11.89
N ILE A 246 5.97 -17.28 10.65
CA ILE A 246 7.31 -16.87 10.23
C ILE A 246 7.21 -15.55 9.46
N THR A 247 8.30 -14.78 9.45
CA THR A 247 8.42 -13.53 8.70
C THR A 247 9.27 -13.76 7.46
N ILE A 248 8.75 -13.42 6.29
CA ILE A 248 9.47 -13.48 5.01
C ILE A 248 9.55 -12.10 4.36
N PRO A 249 10.50 -11.87 3.42
CA PRO A 249 10.50 -10.64 2.63
C PRO A 249 9.25 -10.52 1.78
N ALA A 250 8.74 -9.29 1.59
CA ALA A 250 7.70 -8.98 0.62
C ALA A 250 8.24 -8.12 -0.53
N ALA A 251 7.71 -8.30 -1.73
CA ALA A 251 8.04 -7.46 -2.89
C ALA A 251 7.39 -6.07 -2.83
N TYR A 252 6.50 -5.87 -1.88
CA TYR A 252 5.78 -4.62 -1.71
C TYR A 252 6.58 -3.60 -0.92
N SER A 253 6.35 -2.32 -1.23
CA SER A 253 6.74 -1.19 -0.40
C SER A 253 5.48 -0.48 0.07
N SER A 254 5.40 -0.15 1.36
CA SER A 254 4.28 0.60 1.91
C SER A 254 4.37 2.08 1.50
N GLY A 255 3.23 2.65 1.11
CA GLY A 255 3.16 4.02 0.65
C GLY A 255 1.90 4.33 -0.16
N ILE A 256 1.90 5.48 -0.77
CA ILE A 256 0.79 5.99 -1.59
C ILE A 256 1.27 6.19 -3.03
N THR A 257 0.55 5.60 -3.98
CA THR A 257 0.68 5.96 -5.40
C THR A 257 -0.36 7.02 -5.72
N LEU A 258 0.07 8.18 -6.19
CA LEU A 258 -0.81 9.20 -6.75
C LEU A 258 -0.87 9.03 -8.26
N PHE A 259 -2.08 9.05 -8.81
CA PHE A 259 -2.32 9.03 -10.26
C PHE A 259 -2.94 10.33 -10.72
N ALA A 260 -2.57 10.76 -11.94
CA ALA A 260 -3.12 11.95 -12.57
C ALA A 260 -3.14 11.79 -14.10
N ARG A 261 -3.88 12.67 -14.80
CA ARG A 261 -3.79 12.75 -16.25
C ARG A 261 -2.44 13.34 -16.66
N LEU A 262 -1.72 12.69 -17.56
CA LEU A 262 -0.37 13.12 -18.01
C LEU A 262 -0.38 14.56 -18.55
N GLN A 263 -1.38 14.92 -19.35
CA GLN A 263 -1.46 16.24 -20.02
C GLN A 263 -2.14 17.31 -19.16
N SER A 264 -2.16 17.15 -17.83
CA SER A 264 -2.67 18.17 -16.90
C SER A 264 -1.53 18.88 -16.19
N GLU A 265 -1.78 20.11 -15.69
CA GLU A 265 -0.85 20.81 -14.81
C GLU A 265 -0.51 19.96 -13.57
N LEU A 266 -1.50 19.29 -13.03
CA LEU A 266 -1.33 18.36 -11.93
C LEU A 266 -0.37 17.20 -12.27
N GLY A 267 -0.47 16.65 -13.49
CA GLY A 267 0.45 15.60 -13.95
C GLY A 267 1.90 16.06 -13.96
N GLN A 268 2.14 17.28 -14.43
CA GLN A 268 3.49 17.88 -14.43
C GLN A 268 3.97 18.19 -13.01
N GLU A 269 3.10 18.72 -12.15
CA GLU A 269 3.41 18.93 -10.73
C GLU A 269 3.78 17.62 -10.05
N LEU A 270 3.01 16.56 -10.27
CA LEU A 270 3.23 15.25 -9.67
C LEU A 270 4.59 14.67 -10.04
N LEU A 271 4.99 14.73 -11.30
CA LEU A 271 6.29 14.26 -11.78
C LEU A 271 7.47 15.00 -11.12
N ASN A 272 7.32 16.28 -10.84
CA ASN A 272 8.36 17.13 -10.28
C ASN A 272 8.33 17.22 -8.74
N THR A 273 7.31 16.66 -8.10
CA THR A 273 7.19 16.69 -6.62
C THR A 273 8.31 15.88 -5.97
N PRO A 274 9.06 16.40 -5.01
CA PRO A 274 10.09 15.64 -4.32
C PRO A 274 9.50 14.49 -3.49
N GLU A 275 10.35 13.53 -3.15
CA GLU A 275 10.00 12.45 -2.20
C GLU A 275 9.72 13.05 -0.81
N LEU A 276 8.87 12.38 -0.04
CA LEU A 276 8.57 12.79 1.33
C LEU A 276 9.83 12.70 2.20
N PRO A 277 10.16 13.73 3.00
CA PRO A 277 11.34 13.72 3.84
C PRO A 277 11.24 12.63 4.91
N VAL A 278 12.37 11.94 5.18
CA VAL A 278 12.47 10.96 6.27
C VAL A 278 12.39 11.67 7.60
N LEU A 279 11.74 11.05 8.60
CA LEU A 279 11.63 11.55 9.96
C LEU A 279 12.94 11.44 10.70
#